data_e21f71e23e04fa027254c5f1d7b56436
#
_entry.id   e21f71e23e04fa027254c5f1d7b56436
#
_cell.length_a   1.000
_cell.length_b   1.000
_cell.length_c   1.000
_cell.angle_alpha   90.00
_cell.angle_beta   90.00
_cell.angle_gamma   90.00
#
_symmetry.space_group_name_H-M   'P 1'
#
loop_
_entity.id
_entity.type
_entity.pdbx_description
1 polymer ?
#
loop_
_entity_poly.entity_id
_entity_poly.type
_entity_poly.pdbx_seq_one_letter_code
_entity_poly.pdbx_strand_id
1 'polypeptide(L)'
;MKNYFLTICFLFASLTVFAQAGHIMQGVGAVNMSMGGAATAQPLDINGAMQWNPATLSEFDGKILSFNIGAFFSSPELSSSLPEGAMGPGSPAVSGVTEDDRGTSAMPSLAFLWGKEGSKHTFGVSAFGISGFGVTFNEETNLPFDGEGNPNPNWDPNNSNPINYPQAFGGFGHIESDYMLLQIGLSYAFEISDQFSIGIQPNF
;
A
#
# COMPACT_ATOMS: atom_id res chain seq x y z
N MET A 1 0.24 -22.06 -40.48
CA MET A 1 0.65 -22.31 -39.07
C MET A 1 1.29 -21.06 -38.41
N LYS A 2 2.17 -20.32 -39.08
CA LYS A 2 2.81 -19.11 -38.53
C LYS A 2 1.82 -18.01 -38.09
N ASN A 3 0.72 -17.82 -38.80
CA ASN A 3 -0.27 -16.76 -38.51
C ASN A 3 -1.18 -17.10 -37.30
N TYR A 4 -1.46 -18.38 -37.04
CA TYR A 4 -2.26 -18.78 -35.86
C TYR A 4 -1.50 -18.59 -34.57
N PHE A 5 -0.17 -18.75 -34.56
CA PHE A 5 0.67 -18.50 -33.40
C PHE A 5 0.65 -17.01 -33.03
N LEU A 6 0.78 -16.11 -34.01
CA LEU A 6 0.69 -14.67 -33.80
C LEU A 6 -0.71 -14.25 -33.29
N THR A 7 -1.77 -14.83 -33.80
CA THR A 7 -3.15 -14.57 -33.40
C THR A 7 -3.39 -15.03 -31.95
N ILE A 8 -2.86 -16.18 -31.57
CA ILE A 8 -2.93 -16.69 -30.19
C ILE A 8 -2.14 -15.78 -29.23
N CYS A 9 -0.92 -15.34 -29.59
CA CYS A 9 -0.15 -14.40 -28.80
C CYS A 9 -0.89 -13.04 -28.63
N PHE A 10 -1.56 -12.56 -29.67
CA PHE A 10 -2.35 -11.32 -29.60
C PHE A 10 -3.60 -11.48 -28.74
N LEU A 11 -4.26 -12.64 -28.75
CA LEU A 11 -5.40 -12.94 -27.89
C LEU A 11 -5.01 -13.00 -26.40
N PHE A 12 -3.83 -13.53 -26.08
CA PHE A 12 -3.28 -13.52 -24.72
C PHE A 12 -2.81 -12.13 -24.28
N ALA A 13 -2.37 -11.30 -25.19
CA ALA A 13 -1.99 -9.90 -24.90
C ALA A 13 -3.19 -8.97 -24.65
N SER A 14 -4.40 -9.37 -25.03
CA SER A 14 -5.64 -8.60 -24.77
C SER A 14 -6.31 -8.93 -23.44
N LEU A 15 -5.70 -9.75 -22.59
CA LEU A 15 -6.16 -9.92 -21.21
C LEU A 15 -6.01 -8.56 -20.52
N THR A 16 -7.12 -7.99 -20.10
CA THR A 16 -7.18 -6.70 -19.41
C THR A 16 -6.33 -6.76 -18.16
N VAL A 17 -5.22 -6.04 -18.20
CA VAL A 17 -4.36 -5.86 -17.02
C VAL A 17 -5.04 -4.82 -16.13
N PHE A 18 -5.62 -5.26 -15.04
CA PHE A 18 -6.06 -4.36 -13.98
C PHE A 18 -4.83 -3.95 -13.16
N ALA A 19 -4.17 -2.87 -13.56
CA ALA A 19 -3.04 -2.31 -12.84
C ALA A 19 -3.55 -1.45 -11.68
N GLN A 20 -3.95 -2.06 -10.58
CA GLN A 20 -4.24 -1.38 -9.31
C GLN A 20 -3.21 -1.76 -8.24
N ALA A 21 -1.93 -1.75 -8.61
CA ALA A 21 -0.85 -2.06 -7.68
C ALA A 21 -0.40 -0.86 -6.81
N GLY A 22 -1.05 0.31 -6.93
CA GLY A 22 -0.69 1.52 -6.20
C GLY A 22 -0.82 1.43 -4.68
N HIS A 23 -1.50 0.40 -4.16
CA HIS A 23 -1.63 0.17 -2.73
C HIS A 23 -0.66 -0.90 -2.18
N ILE A 24 0.14 -1.52 -3.03
CA ILE A 24 1.13 -2.52 -2.64
C ILE A 24 2.51 -1.87 -2.72
N MET A 25 3.31 -2.07 -1.68
CA MET A 25 4.68 -1.56 -1.65
C MET A 25 5.54 -2.26 -2.70
N GLN A 26 6.45 -1.50 -3.32
CA GLN A 26 7.35 -1.98 -4.38
C GLN A 26 8.40 -2.99 -3.88
N GLY A 27 8.50 -3.22 -2.58
CA GLY A 27 9.46 -4.16 -2.00
C GLY A 27 9.11 -4.50 -0.56
N VAL A 28 9.76 -5.53 -0.03
CA VAL A 28 9.62 -6.00 1.36
C VAL A 28 11.00 -6.21 1.97
N GLY A 29 11.14 -5.78 3.22
CA GLY A 29 12.42 -5.80 3.92
C GLY A 29 13.37 -4.67 3.51
N ALA A 30 14.34 -4.36 4.36
CA ALA A 30 15.19 -3.17 4.20
C ALA A 30 16.03 -3.21 2.91
N VAL A 31 16.58 -4.38 2.57
CA VAL A 31 17.44 -4.53 1.38
C VAL A 31 16.62 -4.37 0.11
N ASN A 32 15.51 -5.11 -0.02
CA ASN A 32 14.67 -5.06 -1.21
C ASN A 32 14.02 -3.69 -1.41
N MET A 33 13.56 -3.05 -0.32
CA MET A 33 13.02 -1.69 -0.36
C MET A 33 14.07 -0.66 -0.82
N SER A 34 15.31 -0.75 -0.35
CA SER A 34 16.39 0.17 -0.75
C SER A 34 16.74 0.09 -2.24
N MET A 35 16.40 -1.02 -2.89
CA MET A 35 16.57 -1.26 -4.32
C MET A 35 15.31 -0.96 -5.14
N GLY A 36 14.28 -0.35 -4.54
CA GLY A 36 13.01 -0.10 -5.21
C GLY A 36 12.26 -1.38 -5.59
N GLY A 37 12.48 -2.49 -4.87
CA GLY A 37 11.87 -3.78 -5.13
C GLY A 37 12.55 -4.62 -6.22
N ALA A 38 13.73 -4.22 -6.71
CA ALA A 38 14.43 -4.93 -7.78
C ALA A 38 15.04 -6.26 -7.27
N ALA A 39 14.25 -7.34 -7.30
CA ALA A 39 14.66 -8.66 -6.84
C ALA A 39 14.19 -9.82 -7.74
N THR A 40 13.57 -9.53 -8.88
CA THR A 40 12.96 -10.56 -9.73
C THR A 40 13.99 -11.51 -10.35
N ALA A 41 15.12 -10.98 -10.81
CA ALA A 41 16.14 -11.77 -11.48
C ALA A 41 17.26 -12.22 -10.53
N GLN A 42 17.69 -11.33 -9.63
CA GLN A 42 18.78 -11.59 -8.70
C GLN A 42 18.50 -10.92 -7.36
N PRO A 43 17.82 -11.58 -6.45
CA PRO A 43 17.56 -11.06 -5.13
C PRO A 43 18.86 -11.01 -4.32
N LEU A 44 18.99 -9.98 -3.47
CA LEU A 44 20.09 -9.85 -2.52
C LEU A 44 19.73 -10.40 -1.15
N ASP A 45 18.45 -10.65 -0.90
CA ASP A 45 17.94 -11.23 0.34
C ASP A 45 16.76 -12.15 0.11
N ILE A 46 16.41 -12.94 1.12
CA ILE A 46 15.32 -13.90 1.05
C ILE A 46 13.93 -13.23 1.00
N ASN A 47 13.80 -11.98 1.49
CA ASN A 47 12.52 -11.25 1.43
C ASN A 47 12.18 -10.91 -0.02
N GLY A 48 13.14 -10.34 -0.75
CA GLY A 48 12.96 -10.05 -2.16
C GLY A 48 12.73 -11.29 -3.01
N ALA A 49 13.44 -12.38 -2.72
CA ALA A 49 13.24 -13.66 -3.38
C ALA A 49 11.81 -14.18 -3.18
N MET A 50 11.33 -14.24 -1.94
CA MET A 50 10.00 -14.74 -1.62
C MET A 50 8.88 -13.82 -2.15
N GLN A 51 9.11 -12.52 -2.22
CA GLN A 51 8.09 -11.61 -2.72
C GLN A 51 7.93 -11.68 -4.25
N TRP A 52 9.05 -11.74 -4.99
CA TRP A 52 9.02 -11.51 -6.43
C TRP A 52 9.30 -12.76 -7.27
N ASN A 53 10.18 -13.64 -6.82
CA ASN A 53 10.55 -14.82 -7.58
C ASN A 53 11.02 -15.96 -6.67
N PRO A 54 10.12 -16.81 -6.20
CA PRO A 54 10.47 -17.91 -5.29
C PRO A 54 11.44 -18.92 -5.91
N ALA A 55 11.61 -18.99 -7.25
CA ALA A 55 12.60 -19.85 -7.87
C ALA A 55 14.05 -19.49 -7.46
N THR A 56 14.30 -18.22 -7.16
CA THR A 56 15.62 -17.73 -6.77
C THR A 56 16.00 -18.10 -5.32
N LEU A 57 15.11 -18.72 -4.56
CA LEU A 57 15.43 -19.26 -3.24
C LEU A 57 16.47 -20.37 -3.31
N SER A 58 16.63 -21.03 -4.46
CA SER A 58 17.68 -22.04 -4.69
C SER A 58 19.10 -21.47 -4.61
N GLU A 59 19.27 -20.14 -4.73
CA GLU A 59 20.57 -19.48 -4.59
C GLU A 59 21.02 -19.29 -3.13
N PHE A 60 20.12 -19.59 -2.17
CA PHE A 60 20.40 -19.41 -0.75
C PHE A 60 20.54 -20.76 -0.04
N ASP A 61 21.67 -20.97 0.61
CA ASP A 61 21.98 -22.17 1.37
C ASP A 61 21.75 -21.99 2.88
N GLY A 62 21.50 -23.11 3.55
CA GLY A 62 21.41 -23.17 5.00
C GLY A 62 20.06 -22.74 5.56
N LYS A 63 20.10 -22.21 6.76
CA LYS A 63 18.92 -21.69 7.46
C LYS A 63 19.08 -20.19 7.65
N ILE A 64 18.19 -19.41 7.06
CA ILE A 64 18.23 -17.95 7.12
C ILE A 64 16.93 -17.45 7.74
N LEU A 65 17.05 -16.66 8.79
CA LEU A 65 15.94 -15.90 9.36
C LEU A 65 16.16 -14.42 9.06
N SER A 66 15.18 -13.79 8.44
CA SER A 66 15.15 -12.35 8.20
C SER A 66 13.98 -11.74 8.94
N PHE A 67 14.26 -10.73 9.73
CA PHE A 67 13.26 -9.89 10.39
C PHE A 67 13.56 -8.44 10.09
N ASN A 68 12.55 -7.72 9.62
CA ASN A 68 12.64 -6.27 9.38
C ASN A 68 11.37 -5.61 9.86
N ILE A 69 11.49 -4.33 10.20
CA ILE A 69 10.37 -3.44 10.44
C ILE A 69 10.60 -2.15 9.66
N GLY A 70 9.67 -1.81 8.80
CA GLY A 70 9.63 -0.53 8.10
C GLY A 70 8.70 0.43 8.81
N ALA A 71 8.96 1.71 8.67
CA ALA A 71 8.06 2.79 9.07
C ALA A 71 7.62 3.54 7.81
N PHE A 72 6.33 3.61 7.58
CA PHE A 72 5.75 4.35 6.49
C PHE A 72 5.16 5.65 7.01
N PHE A 73 5.60 6.76 6.45
CA PHE A 73 5.14 8.10 6.76
C PHE A 73 4.37 8.63 5.56
N SER A 74 3.18 9.12 5.79
CA SER A 74 2.38 9.84 4.80
C SER A 74 1.79 11.08 5.44
N SER A 75 1.56 12.11 4.65
CA SER A 75 0.91 13.35 5.08
C SER A 75 -0.04 13.79 3.96
N PRO A 76 -1.09 13.04 3.69
CA PRO A 76 -2.12 13.45 2.74
C PRO A 76 -2.91 14.63 3.31
N GLU A 77 -3.36 15.48 2.41
CA GLU A 77 -4.22 16.62 2.72
C GLU A 77 -5.57 16.46 2.01
N LEU A 78 -6.64 16.78 2.70
CA LEU A 78 -7.99 16.83 2.16
C LEU A 78 -8.43 18.27 2.04
N SER A 79 -8.60 18.77 0.82
CA SER A 79 -9.07 20.12 0.56
C SER A 79 -10.47 20.13 -0.05
N SER A 80 -11.29 21.10 0.36
CA SER A 80 -12.59 21.32 -0.27
C SER A 80 -12.98 22.79 -0.23
N SER A 81 -13.94 23.16 -1.09
CA SER A 81 -14.46 24.51 -1.15
C SER A 81 -15.94 24.53 -1.53
N LEU A 82 -16.64 25.53 -1.02
CA LEU A 82 -18.01 25.87 -1.42
C LEU A 82 -18.01 27.28 -2.02
N PRO A 83 -18.73 27.51 -3.14
CA PRO A 83 -18.85 28.86 -3.71
C PRO A 83 -19.72 29.78 -2.85
N GLU A 84 -19.61 31.07 -3.09
CA GLU A 84 -20.48 32.08 -2.49
C GLU A 84 -21.96 31.72 -2.67
N GLY A 85 -22.74 31.87 -1.61
CA GLY A 85 -24.15 31.54 -1.61
C GLY A 85 -24.50 30.07 -1.41
N ALA A 86 -23.54 29.14 -1.39
CA ALA A 86 -23.83 27.74 -1.28
C ALA A 86 -24.42 27.32 0.09
N MET A 87 -24.12 28.05 1.15
CA MET A 87 -24.68 27.84 2.49
C MET A 87 -25.92 28.70 2.78
N GLY A 88 -26.44 29.42 1.75
CA GLY A 88 -27.58 30.29 1.82
C GLY A 88 -27.32 31.69 1.22
N PRO A 89 -28.37 32.48 0.92
CA PRO A 89 -28.20 33.79 0.33
C PRO A 89 -27.29 34.69 1.17
N GLY A 90 -26.21 35.22 0.57
CA GLY A 90 -25.26 36.11 1.20
C GLY A 90 -24.16 35.40 2.03
N SER A 91 -24.09 34.05 2.05
CA SER A 91 -22.96 33.36 2.64
C SER A 91 -21.69 33.55 1.82
N PRO A 92 -20.51 33.73 2.43
CA PRO A 92 -19.27 33.84 1.69
C PRO A 92 -18.89 32.51 1.04
N ALA A 93 -17.94 32.53 0.12
CA ALA A 93 -17.24 31.33 -0.28
C ALA A 93 -16.45 30.74 0.90
N VAL A 94 -16.39 29.43 1.00
CA VAL A 94 -15.70 28.72 2.08
C VAL A 94 -14.67 27.78 1.49
N SER A 95 -13.49 27.73 2.08
CA SER A 95 -12.45 26.80 1.68
C SER A 95 -11.52 26.44 2.84
N GLY A 96 -11.02 25.23 2.83
CA GLY A 96 -10.07 24.79 3.83
C GLY A 96 -9.37 23.51 3.44
N VAL A 97 -8.39 23.15 4.28
CA VAL A 97 -7.58 21.95 4.16
C VAL A 97 -7.54 21.28 5.54
N THR A 98 -7.73 19.98 5.56
CA THR A 98 -7.54 19.16 6.76
C THR A 98 -6.33 18.28 6.54
N GLU A 99 -5.36 18.33 7.43
CA GLU A 99 -4.20 17.48 7.44
C GLU A 99 -4.54 16.10 8.03
N ASP A 100 -3.81 15.07 7.58
CA ASP A 100 -3.93 13.72 8.12
C ASP A 100 -3.32 13.60 9.51
N ASP A 101 -4.06 13.06 10.45
CA ASP A 101 -3.65 12.84 11.85
C ASP A 101 -3.40 11.35 12.17
N ARG A 102 -3.33 10.48 11.16
CA ARG A 102 -3.14 9.03 11.35
C ARG A 102 -1.77 8.66 11.92
N GLY A 103 -0.72 9.42 11.56
CA GLY A 103 0.66 9.15 11.98
C GLY A 103 1.36 8.05 11.19
N THR A 104 2.26 7.31 11.85
CA THR A 104 3.17 6.34 11.21
C THR A 104 2.58 4.94 11.17
N SER A 105 2.67 4.28 10.00
CA SER A 105 2.32 2.88 9.84
C SER A 105 3.54 1.98 9.94
N ALA A 106 3.44 0.89 10.72
CA ALA A 106 4.47 -0.11 10.84
C ALA A 106 4.30 -1.20 9.77
N MET A 107 5.38 -1.52 9.06
CA MET A 107 5.44 -2.54 8.00
C MET A 107 6.39 -3.66 8.42
N PRO A 108 5.92 -4.67 9.17
CA PRO A 108 6.75 -5.79 9.56
C PRO A 108 6.99 -6.73 8.39
N SER A 109 8.18 -7.34 8.36
CA SER A 109 8.47 -8.46 7.48
C SER A 109 9.28 -9.52 8.19
N LEU A 110 8.81 -10.75 8.08
CA LEU A 110 9.44 -11.94 8.64
C LEU A 110 9.57 -12.97 7.53
N ALA A 111 10.76 -13.53 7.34
CA ALA A 111 11.00 -14.61 6.42
C ALA A 111 11.94 -15.64 7.04
N PHE A 112 11.64 -16.88 6.81
CA PHE A 112 12.51 -18.00 7.18
C PHE A 112 12.70 -18.92 5.99
N LEU A 113 13.96 -19.21 5.69
CA LEU A 113 14.36 -20.12 4.63
C LEU A 113 15.14 -21.29 5.24
N TRP A 114 14.92 -22.49 4.71
CA TRP A 114 15.80 -23.61 4.94
C TRP A 114 16.11 -24.33 3.62
N GLY A 115 17.37 -24.32 3.28
CA GLY A 115 17.99 -25.14 2.25
C GLY A 115 19.03 -26.03 2.91
N LYS A 116 19.51 -27.00 2.19
CA LYS A 116 20.64 -27.85 2.61
C LYS A 116 21.66 -27.82 1.49
N GLU A 117 22.90 -27.52 1.81
CA GLU A 117 24.02 -27.59 0.87
C GLU A 117 24.01 -28.93 0.10
N GLY A 118 24.10 -28.85 -1.23
CA GLY A 118 24.02 -30.00 -2.14
C GLY A 118 22.60 -30.57 -2.32
N SER A 119 21.57 -29.98 -1.73
CA SER A 119 20.17 -30.31 -1.98
C SER A 119 19.61 -29.43 -3.10
N LYS A 120 18.83 -30.02 -3.98
CA LYS A 120 18.07 -29.30 -5.00
C LYS A 120 16.76 -28.68 -4.48
N HIS A 121 16.47 -28.85 -3.21
CA HIS A 121 15.19 -28.44 -2.60
C HIS A 121 15.42 -27.33 -1.57
N THR A 122 14.75 -26.20 -1.73
CA THR A 122 14.74 -25.10 -0.80
C THR A 122 13.30 -24.74 -0.44
N PHE A 123 13.07 -24.52 0.84
CA PHE A 123 11.76 -24.17 1.39
C PHE A 123 11.81 -22.82 2.10
N GLY A 124 10.71 -22.13 2.13
CA GLY A 124 10.60 -20.87 2.85
C GLY A 124 9.20 -20.61 3.36
N VAL A 125 9.12 -19.82 4.40
CA VAL A 125 7.87 -19.23 4.89
C VAL A 125 8.06 -17.74 5.09
N SER A 126 7.02 -16.97 4.79
CA SER A 126 7.06 -15.51 4.93
C SER A 126 5.77 -14.97 5.52
N ALA A 127 5.91 -13.85 6.23
CA ALA A 127 4.79 -13.02 6.67
C ALA A 127 5.20 -11.56 6.45
N PHE A 128 4.59 -10.92 5.46
CA PHE A 128 4.97 -9.61 4.97
C PHE A 128 3.81 -8.63 5.10
N GLY A 129 4.02 -7.50 5.79
CA GLY A 129 3.19 -6.31 5.63
C GLY A 129 3.48 -5.68 4.28
N ILE A 130 2.63 -5.92 3.29
CA ILE A 130 2.84 -5.47 1.91
C ILE A 130 2.06 -4.20 1.57
N SER A 131 1.14 -3.81 2.44
CA SER A 131 0.37 -2.57 2.34
C SER A 131 -0.07 -2.12 3.73
N GLY A 132 -0.12 -0.81 3.94
CA GLY A 132 -0.57 -0.22 5.19
C GLY A 132 -0.80 1.26 4.98
N PHE A 133 -1.94 1.60 4.39
CA PHE A 133 -2.35 2.95 4.11
C PHE A 133 -3.60 3.27 4.91
N GLY A 134 -3.74 4.52 5.24
CA GLY A 134 -4.93 5.03 5.86
C GLY A 134 -4.87 6.53 5.94
N VAL A 135 -5.97 7.11 6.33
CA VAL A 135 -6.11 8.55 6.56
C VAL A 135 -7.01 8.76 7.75
N THR A 136 -6.75 9.82 8.50
CA THR A 136 -7.59 10.30 9.59
C THR A 136 -7.74 11.80 9.44
N PHE A 137 -8.85 12.24 8.88
CA PHE A 137 -9.20 13.65 8.77
C PHE A 137 -10.21 13.98 9.84
N ASN A 138 -9.78 14.76 10.83
CA ASN A 138 -10.61 15.15 11.96
C ASN A 138 -11.78 16.04 11.51
N GLU A 139 -12.86 16.00 12.30
CA GLU A 139 -13.99 16.89 12.11
C GLU A 139 -13.54 18.35 12.25
N GLU A 140 -14.06 19.22 11.39
CA GLU A 140 -13.77 20.65 11.39
C GLU A 140 -14.38 21.32 12.62
N THR A 141 -13.57 22.11 13.28
CA THR A 141 -13.96 22.86 14.48
C THR A 141 -14.18 24.35 14.23
N ASN A 142 -13.61 24.89 13.14
CA ASN A 142 -13.83 26.28 12.72
C ASN A 142 -15.15 26.39 11.94
N LEU A 143 -16.25 26.41 12.67
CA LEU A 143 -17.60 26.38 12.12
C LEU A 143 -18.25 27.75 12.08
N PRO A 144 -19.16 28.01 11.11
CA PRO A 144 -19.88 29.28 10.97
C PRO A 144 -20.84 29.58 12.13
N PHE A 145 -21.26 28.53 12.85
CA PHE A 145 -22.17 28.63 14.00
C PHE A 145 -21.59 27.86 15.18
N ASP A 146 -21.90 28.32 16.39
CA ASP A 146 -21.61 27.61 17.62
C ASP A 146 -22.57 26.41 17.85
N GLY A 147 -22.36 25.67 18.93
CA GLY A 147 -23.22 24.53 19.28
C GLY A 147 -24.66 24.89 19.65
N GLU A 148 -24.96 26.18 19.85
CA GLU A 148 -26.30 26.72 20.15
C GLU A 148 -26.97 27.29 18.88
N GLY A 149 -26.25 27.35 17.75
CA GLY A 149 -26.75 27.86 16.47
C GLY A 149 -26.58 29.37 16.31
N ASN A 150 -25.81 30.05 17.19
CA ASN A 150 -25.49 31.45 17.01
C ASN A 150 -24.31 31.62 16.03
N PRO A 151 -24.26 32.72 15.26
CA PRO A 151 -23.10 33.00 14.42
C PRO A 151 -21.78 33.04 15.20
N ASN A 152 -20.78 32.31 14.74
CA ASN A 152 -19.45 32.30 15.33
C ASN A 152 -18.64 33.50 14.83
N PRO A 153 -18.33 34.50 15.68
CA PRO A 153 -17.60 35.69 15.25
C PRO A 153 -16.13 35.42 14.93
N ASN A 154 -15.59 34.25 15.33
CA ASN A 154 -14.22 33.85 15.09
C ASN A 154 -14.08 32.92 13.88
N TRP A 155 -15.19 32.63 13.19
CA TRP A 155 -15.15 31.77 11.99
C TRP A 155 -14.38 32.44 10.86
N ASP A 156 -13.41 31.73 10.34
CA ASP A 156 -12.66 32.13 9.14
C ASP A 156 -13.08 31.23 7.96
N PRO A 157 -13.84 31.75 6.98
CA PRO A 157 -14.28 30.98 5.83
C PRO A 157 -13.15 30.54 4.89
N ASN A 158 -11.96 31.16 4.98
CA ASN A 158 -10.79 30.77 4.17
C ASN A 158 -9.92 29.67 4.82
N ASN A 159 -10.25 29.30 6.04
CA ASN A 159 -9.56 28.27 6.80
C ASN A 159 -10.57 27.33 7.48
N SER A 160 -11.58 26.92 6.74
CA SER A 160 -12.66 26.08 7.26
C SER A 160 -13.03 25.06 6.16
N ASN A 161 -12.76 23.77 6.42
CA ASN A 161 -12.89 22.74 5.41
C ASN A 161 -14.33 22.17 5.39
N PRO A 162 -15.19 22.54 4.42
CA PRO A 162 -16.59 22.16 4.46
C PRO A 162 -16.86 20.66 4.31
N ILE A 163 -15.97 19.89 3.74
CA ILE A 163 -16.14 18.44 3.65
C ILE A 163 -16.09 17.76 5.04
N ASN A 164 -15.33 18.33 5.98
CA ASN A 164 -15.21 17.86 7.35
C ASN A 164 -16.18 18.52 8.33
N TYR A 165 -17.11 19.32 7.87
CA TYR A 165 -18.17 19.84 8.75
C TYR A 165 -18.99 18.68 9.33
N PRO A 166 -19.51 18.83 10.56
CA PRO A 166 -20.49 17.91 11.11
C PRO A 166 -21.64 17.64 10.12
N GLN A 167 -22.19 16.44 10.15
CA GLN A 167 -23.28 16.07 9.24
C GLN A 167 -24.49 17.01 9.32
N ALA A 168 -24.72 17.63 10.48
CA ALA A 168 -25.76 18.64 10.67
C ALA A 168 -25.58 19.89 9.78
N PHE A 169 -24.34 20.17 9.36
CA PHE A 169 -23.99 21.25 8.45
C PHE A 169 -23.69 20.79 7.02
N GLY A 170 -24.00 19.53 6.71
CA GLY A 170 -23.89 18.99 5.35
C GLY A 170 -22.51 18.42 4.99
N GLY A 171 -21.57 18.34 5.92
CA GLY A 171 -20.29 17.68 5.73
C GLY A 171 -20.33 16.19 6.06
N PHE A 172 -19.18 15.53 5.99
CA PHE A 172 -19.01 14.11 6.38
C PHE A 172 -18.54 13.96 7.84
N GLY A 173 -18.11 15.07 8.48
CA GLY A 173 -17.51 15.03 9.81
C GLY A 173 -16.10 14.42 9.79
N HIS A 174 -15.81 13.62 10.80
CA HIS A 174 -14.59 12.81 10.86
C HIS A 174 -14.57 11.77 9.75
N ILE A 175 -13.47 11.72 9.00
CA ILE A 175 -13.27 10.77 7.89
C ILE A 175 -12.05 9.91 8.24
N GLU A 176 -12.26 8.61 8.35
CA GLU A 176 -11.20 7.66 8.65
C GLU A 176 -11.22 6.51 7.64
N SER A 177 -10.04 6.12 7.21
CA SER A 177 -9.82 4.90 6.44
C SER A 177 -8.53 4.26 6.94
N ASP A 178 -8.59 3.00 7.31
CA ASP A 178 -7.41 2.22 7.69
C ASP A 178 -7.39 0.91 6.90
N TYR A 179 -6.27 0.65 6.25
CA TYR A 179 -6.07 -0.52 5.42
C TYR A 179 -4.69 -1.12 5.69
N MET A 180 -4.67 -2.38 6.07
CA MET A 180 -3.43 -3.15 6.25
C MET A 180 -3.57 -4.50 5.55
N LEU A 181 -2.56 -4.87 4.77
CA LEU A 181 -2.50 -6.17 4.11
C LEU A 181 -1.26 -6.93 4.56
N LEU A 182 -1.51 -8.06 5.20
CA LEU A 182 -0.49 -9.04 5.56
C LEU A 182 -0.55 -10.20 4.57
N GLN A 183 0.57 -10.49 3.93
CA GLN A 183 0.73 -11.62 3.02
C GLN A 183 1.51 -12.72 3.72
N ILE A 184 0.94 -13.92 3.80
CA ILE A 184 1.63 -15.11 4.29
C ILE A 184 1.94 -15.99 3.09
N GLY A 185 3.23 -16.31 2.89
CA GLY A 185 3.73 -17.11 1.78
C GLY A 185 4.34 -18.42 2.26
N LEU A 186 4.06 -19.49 1.51
CA LEU A 186 4.72 -20.79 1.64
C LEU A 186 5.50 -21.06 0.36
N SER A 187 6.83 -20.95 0.43
CA SER A 187 7.71 -21.00 -0.74
C SER A 187 8.37 -22.36 -0.87
N TYR A 188 8.47 -22.81 -2.10
CA TYR A 188 9.27 -23.96 -2.48
C TYR A 188 10.01 -23.65 -3.77
N ALA A 189 11.32 -23.91 -3.78
CA ALA A 189 12.15 -23.86 -4.98
C ALA A 189 12.80 -25.22 -5.25
N PHE A 190 12.93 -25.54 -6.53
CA PHE A 190 13.59 -26.74 -7.00
C PHE A 190 14.63 -26.39 -8.08
N GLU A 191 15.88 -26.69 -7.80
CA GLU A 191 16.98 -26.52 -8.73
C GLU A 191 17.04 -27.70 -9.69
N ILE A 192 16.74 -27.44 -10.95
CA ILE A 192 16.82 -28.46 -12.00
C ILE A 192 18.27 -28.64 -12.43
N SER A 193 18.97 -27.52 -12.59
CA SER A 193 20.41 -27.46 -12.93
C SER A 193 20.99 -26.17 -12.38
N ASP A 194 22.32 -26.02 -12.37
CA ASP A 194 23.04 -24.82 -11.95
C ASP A 194 22.61 -23.53 -12.68
N GLN A 195 21.84 -23.65 -13.74
CA GLN A 195 21.38 -22.51 -14.55
C GLN A 195 19.85 -22.36 -14.57
N PHE A 196 19.12 -23.30 -13.99
CA PHE A 196 17.66 -23.30 -14.11
C PHE A 196 16.98 -23.86 -12.85
N SER A 197 16.17 -23.03 -12.24
CA SER A 197 15.33 -23.36 -11.10
C SER A 197 13.87 -23.01 -11.35
N ILE A 198 12.98 -23.73 -10.70
CA ILE A 198 11.54 -23.43 -10.66
C ILE A 198 11.13 -23.18 -9.20
N GLY A 199 10.14 -22.32 -9.02
CA GLY A 199 9.62 -22.01 -7.68
C GLY A 199 8.12 -21.76 -7.71
N ILE A 200 7.49 -22.05 -6.59
CA ILE A 200 6.07 -21.78 -6.35
C ILE A 200 5.90 -21.20 -4.94
N GLN A 201 4.98 -20.26 -4.81
CA GLN A 201 4.60 -19.68 -3.53
C GLN A 201 3.10 -19.36 -3.53
N PRO A 202 2.25 -20.21 -2.98
CA PRO A 202 0.90 -19.81 -2.62
C PRO A 202 0.96 -18.74 -1.53
N ASN A 203 0.16 -17.69 -1.73
CA ASN A 203 0.01 -16.57 -0.80
C ASN A 203 -1.43 -16.53 -0.28
N PHE A 204 -1.55 -16.18 1.01
CA PHE A 204 -2.80 -16.08 1.74
C PHE A 204 -2.93 -14.71 2.38
#